data_6f528272105df0f939c805abea76e76e
#
_entry.id   6f528272105df0f939c805abea76e76e
#
_cell.length_a   1.000
_cell.length_b   1.000
_cell.length_c   1.000
_cell.angle_alpha   90.00
_cell.angle_beta   90.00
_cell.angle_gamma   90.00
#
_symmetry.space_group_name_H-M   'P 1'
#
loop_
_entity.id
_entity.type
_entity.pdbx_description
1 polymer ?
#
loop_
_entity_poly.entity_id
_entity_poly.type
_entity_poly.pdbx_seq_one_letter_code
_entity_poly.pdbx_strand_id
1 'polypeptide(L)'
;MSTSFKNVTPTGPGGTTTLLIVLSFTGFLLLTQSLFVVPSGQVAVVTTLGKVSGPSRRAGLNFKLPFVQSVYPFDIKTQVQPEKFETLTKDLQVIRATATVKYSVKPNEAGRIFSTIASRNSDVYQKIVQPSLLKALKSVFSQYELETIATEFAVISEKVGDTVAQELNSFDYVDVKSLDLTGLEIAEEYRAAIEQKQIAGQQLLRAKTEVEIAEQEALRYETLNRSLDDQVLFKLFLDKWDGSTQVVPGLPGSEGGTPPVIVGGKR
;
A
#
# COMPACT_ATOMS: atom_id res chain seq x y z
N MET A 1 -66.51 -64.28 9.25
CA MET A 1 -65.21 -64.56 8.68
C MET A 1 -64.20 -63.80 9.53
N SER A 2 -63.56 -64.45 10.49
CA SER A 2 -62.61 -63.86 11.42
C SER A 2 -61.22 -64.20 10.94
N THR A 3 -60.47 -63.15 10.45
CA THR A 3 -59.08 -63.32 10.04
C THR A 3 -58.15 -63.03 11.24
N SER A 4 -57.65 -64.15 11.79
CA SER A 4 -56.69 -64.21 12.90
C SER A 4 -55.34 -63.70 12.35
N PHE A 5 -54.88 -62.53 12.85
CA PHE A 5 -53.51 -62.08 12.65
C PHE A 5 -52.59 -62.90 13.56
N LYS A 6 -51.82 -63.81 12.96
CA LYS A 6 -50.75 -64.54 13.69
C LYS A 6 -49.63 -63.54 13.97
N ASN A 7 -49.45 -63.23 15.27
CA ASN A 7 -48.24 -62.55 15.75
C ASN A 7 -47.04 -63.50 15.56
N VAL A 8 -46.23 -63.17 14.56
CA VAL A 8 -44.94 -63.83 14.37
C VAL A 8 -43.93 -63.17 15.33
N THR A 9 -43.80 -63.83 16.49
CA THR A 9 -42.65 -63.57 17.37
C THR A 9 -41.47 -64.36 16.84
N PRO A 10 -40.32 -63.68 16.47
CA PRO A 10 -39.14 -64.43 16.10
C PRO A 10 -38.40 -64.89 17.33
N THR A 11 -38.82 -66.06 17.88
CA THR A 11 -38.15 -66.78 18.99
C THR A 11 -37.28 -67.88 18.42
N GLY A 12 -36.09 -67.49 17.94
CA GLY A 12 -35.00 -68.41 17.61
C GLY A 12 -33.66 -67.79 18.01
N PRO A 13 -32.66 -68.56 18.44
CA PRO A 13 -31.33 -68.02 18.81
C PRO A 13 -30.63 -67.29 17.71
N GLY A 14 -31.10 -67.34 16.44
CA GLY A 14 -30.60 -66.55 15.30
C GLY A 14 -31.11 -65.11 15.24
N GLY A 15 -32.25 -64.78 15.86
CA GLY A 15 -32.83 -63.42 15.77
C GLY A 15 -32.09 -62.42 16.66
N THR A 16 -31.63 -62.80 17.82
CA THR A 16 -30.85 -61.92 18.71
C THR A 16 -29.46 -61.72 18.21
N THR A 17 -28.81 -62.68 17.58
CA THR A 17 -27.48 -62.55 16.99
C THR A 17 -27.51 -61.68 15.71
N THR A 18 -28.51 -61.82 14.85
CA THR A 18 -28.68 -60.94 13.68
C THR A 18 -28.98 -59.50 14.09
N LEU A 19 -29.80 -59.28 15.14
CA LEU A 19 -30.07 -57.93 15.68
C LEU A 19 -28.80 -57.28 16.23
N LEU A 20 -27.96 -58.03 16.97
CA LEU A 20 -26.69 -57.56 17.51
C LEU A 20 -25.68 -57.20 16.37
N ILE A 21 -25.61 -58.01 15.31
CA ILE A 21 -24.76 -57.75 14.17
C ILE A 21 -25.20 -56.46 13.44
N VAL A 22 -26.49 -56.28 13.19
CA VAL A 22 -27.06 -55.09 12.55
C VAL A 22 -26.81 -53.87 13.44
N LEU A 23 -26.99 -53.94 14.75
CA LEU A 23 -26.75 -52.86 15.69
C LEU A 23 -25.26 -52.47 15.75
N SER A 24 -24.37 -53.48 15.76
CA SER A 24 -22.92 -53.28 15.74
C SER A 24 -22.47 -52.65 14.42
N PHE A 25 -22.99 -53.13 13.29
CA PHE A 25 -22.67 -52.56 11.98
C PHE A 25 -23.18 -51.14 11.83
N THR A 26 -24.40 -50.85 12.28
CA THR A 26 -24.97 -49.51 12.28
C THR A 26 -24.16 -48.58 13.22
N GLY A 27 -23.78 -49.05 14.40
CA GLY A 27 -22.93 -48.34 15.32
C GLY A 27 -21.54 -48.01 14.72
N PHE A 28 -20.93 -48.98 14.05
CA PHE A 28 -19.66 -48.78 13.34
C PHE A 28 -19.77 -47.76 12.20
N LEU A 29 -20.86 -47.82 11.44
CA LEU A 29 -21.13 -46.91 10.34
C LEU A 29 -21.37 -45.46 10.84
N LEU A 30 -22.04 -45.30 11.98
CA LEU A 30 -22.22 -44.02 12.68
C LEU A 30 -20.90 -43.48 13.19
N LEU A 31 -20.03 -44.30 13.76
CA LEU A 31 -18.71 -43.90 14.25
C LEU A 31 -17.83 -43.42 13.12
N THR A 32 -17.81 -44.10 11.98
CA THR A 32 -17.00 -43.66 10.82
C THR A 32 -17.46 -42.32 10.24
N GLN A 33 -18.74 -42.02 10.24
CA GLN A 33 -19.31 -40.74 9.79
C GLN A 33 -19.18 -39.62 10.83
N SER A 34 -18.86 -39.97 12.09
CA SER A 34 -18.66 -38.99 13.16
C SER A 34 -17.30 -38.32 13.15
N LEU A 35 -16.32 -38.94 12.50
CA LEU A 35 -14.96 -38.42 12.42
C LEU A 35 -14.77 -37.55 11.17
N PHE A 36 -14.13 -36.41 11.33
CA PHE A 36 -13.71 -35.59 10.19
C PHE A 36 -12.36 -34.96 10.49
N VAL A 37 -11.61 -34.69 9.44
CA VAL A 37 -10.27 -34.06 9.48
C VAL A 37 -10.36 -32.64 8.98
N VAL A 38 -9.83 -31.73 9.78
CA VAL A 38 -9.63 -30.33 9.37
C VAL A 38 -8.19 -30.17 8.91
N PRO A 39 -7.96 -29.73 7.65
CA PRO A 39 -6.62 -29.52 7.12
C PRO A 39 -5.87 -28.41 7.85
N SER A 40 -4.54 -28.46 7.81
CA SER A 40 -3.69 -27.37 8.32
C SER A 40 -3.96 -26.06 7.58
N GLY A 41 -4.03 -24.95 8.33
CA GLY A 41 -4.37 -23.63 7.78
C GLY A 41 -5.86 -23.39 7.59
N GLN A 42 -6.71 -24.29 8.10
CA GLN A 42 -8.16 -24.13 8.14
C GLN A 42 -8.70 -24.32 9.57
N VAL A 43 -9.85 -23.76 9.81
CA VAL A 43 -10.71 -24.06 10.96
C VAL A 43 -12.08 -24.50 10.45
N ALA A 44 -12.77 -25.32 11.21
CA ALA A 44 -14.10 -25.77 10.85
C ALA A 44 -15.15 -25.17 11.80
N VAL A 45 -16.17 -24.55 11.21
CA VAL A 45 -17.37 -24.15 11.93
C VAL A 45 -18.34 -25.29 11.92
N VAL A 46 -18.77 -25.73 13.10
CA VAL A 46 -19.76 -26.81 13.27
C VAL A 46 -21.12 -26.19 13.55
N THR A 47 -22.10 -26.56 12.75
CA THR A 47 -23.49 -26.17 12.99
C THR A 47 -24.33 -27.37 13.41
N THR A 48 -25.22 -27.18 14.34
CA THR A 48 -26.21 -28.16 14.77
C THR A 48 -27.58 -27.69 14.33
N LEU A 49 -28.20 -28.39 13.41
CA LEU A 49 -29.50 -28.00 12.82
C LEU A 49 -29.52 -26.53 12.32
N GLY A 50 -28.43 -26.11 11.71
CA GLY A 50 -28.29 -24.76 11.17
C GLY A 50 -27.76 -23.69 12.15
N LYS A 51 -27.70 -23.94 13.44
CA LYS A 51 -27.16 -23.03 14.46
C LYS A 51 -25.69 -23.33 14.72
N VAL A 52 -24.82 -22.33 14.76
CA VAL A 52 -23.40 -22.48 15.13
C VAL A 52 -23.32 -23.06 16.56
N SER A 53 -22.55 -24.12 16.71
CA SER A 53 -22.43 -24.88 17.96
C SER A 53 -21.00 -24.92 18.45
N GLY A 54 -20.73 -24.16 19.50
CA GLY A 54 -19.44 -24.09 20.15
C GLY A 54 -18.36 -23.30 19.34
N PRO A 55 -17.10 -23.32 19.80
CA PRO A 55 -15.98 -22.69 19.15
C PRO A 55 -15.59 -23.42 17.86
N SER A 56 -14.96 -22.68 16.92
CA SER A 56 -14.43 -23.26 15.69
C SER A 56 -13.42 -24.39 16.01
N ARG A 57 -13.50 -25.47 15.26
CA ARG A 57 -12.62 -26.65 15.45
C ARG A 57 -11.29 -26.38 14.74
N ARG A 58 -10.18 -26.62 15.44
CA ARG A 58 -8.81 -26.45 14.90
C ARG A 58 -8.44 -27.61 13.98
N ALA A 59 -7.37 -27.43 13.23
CA ALA A 59 -6.77 -28.45 12.37
C ALA A 59 -6.49 -29.76 13.15
N GLY A 60 -6.71 -30.88 12.48
CA GLY A 60 -6.58 -32.23 13.04
C GLY A 60 -7.86 -33.04 12.99
N LEU A 61 -7.84 -34.17 13.68
CA LEU A 61 -9.00 -35.07 13.79
C LEU A 61 -10.02 -34.51 14.78
N ASN A 62 -11.26 -34.36 14.32
CA ASN A 62 -12.37 -33.83 15.10
C ASN A 62 -13.58 -34.76 15.04
N PHE A 63 -14.51 -34.56 15.96
CA PHE A 63 -15.73 -35.33 16.08
C PHE A 63 -16.95 -34.46 15.80
N LYS A 64 -17.93 -35.00 15.05
CA LYS A 64 -19.26 -34.43 14.83
C LYS A 64 -20.36 -35.46 15.03
N LEU A 65 -21.53 -35.01 15.37
CA LEU A 65 -22.73 -35.87 15.40
C LEU A 65 -23.24 -36.05 13.97
N PRO A 66 -23.27 -37.30 13.42
CA PRO A 66 -23.77 -37.53 12.08
C PRO A 66 -25.25 -37.14 12.00
N PHE A 67 -25.73 -36.77 10.82
CA PHE A 67 -27.09 -36.32 10.49
C PHE A 67 -27.57 -35.02 11.16
N VAL A 68 -27.00 -34.62 12.31
CA VAL A 68 -27.43 -33.44 13.08
C VAL A 68 -26.48 -32.25 12.86
N GLN A 69 -25.18 -32.55 12.67
CA GLN A 69 -24.15 -31.54 12.55
C GLN A 69 -23.57 -31.47 11.14
N SER A 70 -23.46 -30.23 10.63
CA SER A 70 -22.77 -29.91 9.41
C SER A 70 -21.47 -29.17 9.71
N VAL A 71 -20.47 -29.35 8.86
CA VAL A 71 -19.12 -28.76 9.00
C VAL A 71 -18.81 -27.86 7.82
N TYR A 72 -18.39 -26.62 8.13
CA TYR A 72 -18.03 -25.62 7.13
C TYR A 72 -16.58 -25.22 7.34
N PRO A 73 -15.68 -25.49 6.38
CA PRO A 73 -14.29 -25.10 6.48
C PRO A 73 -14.11 -23.61 6.21
N PHE A 74 -13.28 -22.95 7.01
CA PHE A 74 -12.80 -21.58 6.81
C PHE A 74 -11.28 -21.57 6.69
N ASP A 75 -10.76 -20.97 5.64
CA ASP A 75 -9.34 -20.77 5.46
C ASP A 75 -8.86 -19.60 6.33
N ILE A 76 -7.84 -19.87 7.14
CA ILE A 76 -7.21 -18.90 8.05
C ILE A 76 -5.82 -18.49 7.59
N LYS A 77 -5.38 -18.98 6.43
CA LYS A 77 -4.12 -18.56 5.82
C LYS A 77 -4.21 -17.12 5.36
N THR A 78 -3.05 -16.48 5.24
CA THR A 78 -2.97 -15.14 4.66
C THR A 78 -3.43 -15.19 3.20
N GLN A 79 -4.43 -14.38 2.90
CA GLN A 79 -4.96 -14.18 1.56
C GLN A 79 -4.43 -12.84 1.02
N VAL A 80 -4.20 -12.79 -0.28
CA VAL A 80 -3.73 -11.62 -1.00
C VAL A 80 -4.78 -11.25 -2.04
N GLN A 81 -5.35 -10.06 -1.93
CA GLN A 81 -6.40 -9.58 -2.82
C GLN A 81 -6.03 -8.23 -3.41
N PRO A 82 -5.81 -8.14 -4.73
CA PRO A 82 -5.68 -6.87 -5.43
C PRO A 82 -7.07 -6.27 -5.69
N GLU A 83 -7.23 -5.00 -5.34
CA GLU A 83 -8.44 -4.23 -5.57
C GLU A 83 -8.12 -2.98 -6.40
N LYS A 84 -8.75 -2.85 -7.55
CA LYS A 84 -8.67 -1.62 -8.35
C LYS A 84 -9.72 -0.65 -7.85
N PHE A 85 -9.32 0.57 -7.61
CA PHE A 85 -10.23 1.61 -7.14
C PHE A 85 -10.02 2.93 -7.87
N GLU A 86 -11.08 3.70 -7.86
CA GLU A 86 -11.09 5.07 -8.35
C GLU A 86 -11.58 5.98 -7.23
N THR A 87 -10.91 7.10 -7.02
CA THR A 87 -11.27 8.07 -6.01
C THR A 87 -10.93 9.48 -6.45
N LEU A 88 -11.50 10.45 -5.73
CA LEU A 88 -11.21 11.87 -5.89
C LEU A 88 -10.21 12.31 -4.84
N THR A 89 -9.30 13.17 -5.26
CA THR A 89 -8.36 13.89 -4.41
C THR A 89 -9.02 15.12 -3.80
N LYS A 90 -8.33 15.83 -2.91
CA LYS A 90 -8.80 17.09 -2.32
C LYS A 90 -9.07 18.18 -3.35
N ASP A 91 -8.28 18.22 -4.41
CA ASP A 91 -8.41 19.13 -5.56
C ASP A 91 -9.35 18.60 -6.67
N LEU A 92 -10.23 17.63 -6.32
CA LEU A 92 -11.25 17.03 -7.17
C LEU A 92 -10.69 16.35 -8.44
N GLN A 93 -9.44 15.92 -8.43
CA GLN A 93 -8.88 15.14 -9.51
C GLN A 93 -9.19 13.66 -9.34
N VAL A 94 -9.47 12.98 -10.44
CA VAL A 94 -9.72 11.54 -10.45
C VAL A 94 -8.39 10.79 -10.50
N ILE A 95 -8.17 9.89 -9.57
CA ILE A 95 -7.05 8.96 -9.58
C ILE A 95 -7.54 7.53 -9.61
N ARG A 96 -6.79 6.67 -10.30
CA ARG A 96 -6.97 5.23 -10.32
C ARG A 96 -5.71 4.58 -9.77
N ALA A 97 -5.90 3.60 -8.90
CA ALA A 97 -4.79 2.83 -8.37
C ALA A 97 -5.22 1.41 -8.02
N THR A 98 -4.26 0.56 -7.71
CA THR A 98 -4.50 -0.79 -7.24
C THR A 98 -3.99 -0.91 -5.81
N ALA A 99 -4.88 -1.29 -4.89
CA ALA A 99 -4.53 -1.62 -3.51
C ALA A 99 -4.48 -3.14 -3.35
N THR A 100 -3.35 -3.68 -2.93
CA THR A 100 -3.22 -5.10 -2.62
C THR A 100 -3.22 -5.28 -1.12
N VAL A 101 -4.31 -5.85 -0.59
CA VAL A 101 -4.45 -6.12 0.84
C VAL A 101 -4.06 -7.57 1.15
N LYS A 102 -3.24 -7.76 2.17
CA LYS A 102 -2.89 -9.06 2.74
C LYS A 102 -3.58 -9.19 4.09
N TYR A 103 -4.47 -10.14 4.21
CA TYR A 103 -5.26 -10.35 5.43
C TYR A 103 -5.44 -11.83 5.73
N SER A 104 -5.80 -12.14 6.97
CA SER A 104 -6.19 -13.49 7.41
C SER A 104 -7.43 -13.42 8.30
N VAL A 105 -8.26 -14.46 8.24
CA VAL A 105 -9.42 -14.58 9.12
C VAL A 105 -8.94 -15.03 10.51
N LYS A 106 -9.44 -14.40 11.56
CA LYS A 106 -9.14 -14.81 12.94
C LYS A 106 -9.81 -16.16 13.26
N PRO A 107 -9.05 -17.18 13.66
CA PRO A 107 -9.59 -18.54 13.86
C PRO A 107 -10.76 -18.61 14.83
N ASN A 108 -10.71 -17.80 15.90
CA ASN A 108 -11.74 -17.82 16.95
C ASN A 108 -13.04 -17.14 16.50
N GLU A 109 -12.97 -16.27 15.51
CA GLU A 109 -14.11 -15.49 15.01
C GLU A 109 -14.84 -16.17 13.84
N ALA A 110 -14.31 -17.25 13.29
CA ALA A 110 -14.92 -17.95 12.15
C ALA A 110 -16.38 -18.33 12.38
N GLY A 111 -16.73 -18.77 13.59
CA GLY A 111 -18.13 -19.09 13.96
C GLY A 111 -19.05 -17.87 13.95
N ARG A 112 -18.56 -16.73 14.42
CA ARG A 112 -19.29 -15.46 14.43
C ARG A 112 -19.45 -14.90 13.02
N ILE A 113 -18.39 -14.95 12.22
CA ILE A 113 -18.44 -14.59 10.78
C ILE A 113 -19.50 -15.43 10.08
N PHE A 114 -19.49 -16.76 10.28
CA PHE A 114 -20.44 -17.67 9.66
C PHE A 114 -21.89 -17.33 10.02
N SER A 115 -22.16 -16.99 11.27
CA SER A 115 -23.52 -16.75 11.75
C SER A 115 -24.07 -15.37 11.36
N THR A 116 -23.19 -14.36 11.20
CA THR A 116 -23.65 -12.96 11.05
C THR A 116 -23.36 -12.36 9.68
N ILE A 117 -22.35 -12.84 8.95
CA ILE A 117 -21.84 -12.13 7.79
C ILE A 117 -21.77 -13.02 6.55
N ALA A 118 -21.05 -14.12 6.61
CA ALA A 118 -20.64 -14.87 5.44
C ALA A 118 -20.56 -16.37 5.70
N SER A 119 -21.32 -17.14 4.95
CA SER A 119 -21.30 -18.59 5.05
C SER A 119 -20.11 -19.24 4.34
N ARG A 120 -19.38 -18.49 3.51
CA ARG A 120 -18.20 -18.94 2.77
C ARG A 120 -17.05 -17.95 2.96
N ASN A 121 -15.83 -18.48 2.90
CA ASN A 121 -14.62 -17.69 3.06
C ASN A 121 -14.46 -16.59 1.98
N SER A 122 -14.87 -16.87 0.73
CA SER A 122 -14.87 -15.91 -0.37
C SER A 122 -15.71 -14.66 -0.09
N ASP A 123 -16.81 -14.84 0.65
CA ASP A 123 -17.74 -13.74 0.94
C ASP A 123 -17.21 -12.79 2.02
N VAL A 124 -16.22 -13.24 2.82
CA VAL A 124 -15.57 -12.41 3.86
C VAL A 124 -14.90 -11.18 3.22
N TYR A 125 -14.16 -11.39 2.12
CA TYR A 125 -13.55 -10.29 1.40
C TYR A 125 -14.58 -9.28 0.94
N GLN A 126 -15.59 -9.73 0.19
CA GLN A 126 -16.58 -8.86 -0.43
C GLN A 126 -17.47 -8.12 0.58
N LYS A 127 -17.75 -8.73 1.73
CA LYS A 127 -18.70 -8.18 2.72
C LYS A 127 -18.03 -7.38 3.84
N ILE A 128 -16.75 -7.66 4.15
CA ILE A 128 -16.02 -7.01 5.26
C ILE A 128 -14.85 -6.23 4.74
N VAL A 129 -13.89 -6.90 4.07
CA VAL A 129 -12.59 -6.31 3.77
C VAL A 129 -12.70 -5.25 2.68
N GLN A 130 -13.35 -5.57 1.56
CA GLN A 130 -13.48 -4.67 0.41
C GLN A 130 -14.19 -3.34 0.75
N PRO A 131 -15.36 -3.32 1.42
CA PRO A 131 -16.03 -2.06 1.74
C PRO A 131 -15.20 -1.18 2.69
N SER A 132 -14.58 -1.79 3.71
CA SER A 132 -13.73 -1.07 4.66
C SER A 132 -12.45 -0.53 4.00
N LEU A 133 -11.85 -1.34 3.13
CA LEU A 133 -10.70 -0.94 2.31
C LEU A 133 -11.04 0.27 1.44
N LEU A 134 -12.12 0.19 0.67
CA LEU A 134 -12.54 1.29 -0.22
C LEU A 134 -12.92 2.55 0.56
N LYS A 135 -13.57 2.42 1.72
CA LYS A 135 -13.89 3.54 2.61
C LYS A 135 -12.62 4.24 3.10
N ALA A 136 -11.66 3.48 3.61
CA ALA A 136 -10.40 4.01 4.11
C ALA A 136 -9.57 4.68 3.00
N LEU A 137 -9.46 4.03 1.83
CA LEU A 137 -8.79 4.59 0.66
C LEU A 137 -9.40 5.96 0.28
N LYS A 138 -10.71 6.01 0.08
CA LYS A 138 -11.41 7.26 -0.27
C LYS A 138 -11.22 8.33 0.80
N SER A 139 -11.31 7.97 2.08
CA SER A 139 -11.13 8.91 3.19
C SER A 139 -9.74 9.51 3.25
N VAL A 140 -8.69 8.73 3.02
CA VAL A 140 -7.32 9.23 3.06
C VAL A 140 -7.02 10.05 1.81
N PHE A 141 -7.28 9.53 0.61
CA PHE A 141 -6.95 10.23 -0.64
C PHE A 141 -7.67 11.57 -0.80
N SER A 142 -8.90 11.70 -0.28
CA SER A 142 -9.64 12.96 -0.31
C SER A 142 -9.04 14.07 0.58
N GLN A 143 -8.06 13.77 1.40
CA GLN A 143 -7.38 14.76 2.27
C GLN A 143 -6.16 15.39 1.59
N TYR A 144 -5.65 14.80 0.52
CA TYR A 144 -4.42 15.20 -0.17
C TYR A 144 -4.69 15.72 -1.57
N GLU A 145 -3.90 16.68 -1.99
CA GLU A 145 -3.85 17.16 -3.37
C GLU A 145 -3.07 16.16 -4.23
N LEU A 146 -3.38 16.09 -5.52
CA LEU A 146 -2.78 15.12 -6.42
C LEU A 146 -1.26 15.27 -6.50
N GLU A 147 -0.75 16.51 -6.47
CA GLU A 147 0.70 16.79 -6.45
C GLU A 147 1.38 16.16 -5.22
N THR A 148 0.75 16.29 -4.04
CA THR A 148 1.24 15.66 -2.80
C THR A 148 1.20 14.14 -2.88
N ILE A 149 0.13 13.58 -3.42
CA ILE A 149 0.01 12.13 -3.61
C ILE A 149 1.12 11.61 -4.53
N ALA A 150 1.43 12.32 -5.61
CA ALA A 150 2.46 11.91 -6.57
C ALA A 150 3.89 12.02 -5.99
N THR A 151 4.16 13.02 -5.14
CA THR A 151 5.48 13.27 -4.55
C THR A 151 5.73 12.49 -3.27
N GLU A 152 4.70 12.26 -2.44
CA GLU A 152 4.78 11.60 -1.14
C GLU A 152 4.04 10.25 -1.10
N PHE A 153 3.99 9.56 -2.23
CA PHE A 153 3.19 8.33 -2.40
C PHE A 153 3.48 7.27 -1.34
N ALA A 154 4.74 7.10 -0.96
CA ALA A 154 5.14 6.12 0.05
C ALA A 154 4.56 6.42 1.44
N VAL A 155 4.60 7.69 1.87
CA VAL A 155 4.06 8.14 3.17
C VAL A 155 2.54 8.00 3.20
N ILE A 156 1.88 8.37 2.10
CA ILE A 156 0.42 8.24 1.97
C ILE A 156 0.01 6.76 1.95
N SER A 157 0.77 5.90 1.28
CA SER A 157 0.54 4.45 1.27
C SER A 157 0.60 3.85 2.68
N GLU A 158 1.58 4.23 3.49
CA GLU A 158 1.69 3.81 4.88
C GLU A 158 0.47 4.29 5.70
N LYS A 159 0.09 5.55 5.57
CA LYS A 159 -1.08 6.11 6.27
C LYS A 159 -2.39 5.45 5.86
N VAL A 160 -2.55 5.09 4.59
CA VAL A 160 -3.69 4.30 4.13
C VAL A 160 -3.67 2.92 4.79
N GLY A 161 -2.51 2.26 4.82
CA GLY A 161 -2.33 0.96 5.47
C GLY A 161 -2.77 0.98 6.93
N ASP A 162 -2.32 1.98 7.69
CA ASP A 162 -2.70 2.17 9.10
C ASP A 162 -4.20 2.42 9.27
N THR A 163 -4.79 3.26 8.42
CA THR A 163 -6.23 3.57 8.47
C THR A 163 -7.06 2.33 8.15
N VAL A 164 -6.67 1.54 7.16
CA VAL A 164 -7.33 0.27 6.81
C VAL A 164 -7.19 -0.74 7.95
N ALA A 165 -5.99 -0.88 8.51
CA ALA A 165 -5.76 -1.80 9.63
C ALA A 165 -6.59 -1.40 10.85
N GLN A 166 -6.67 -0.11 11.16
CA GLN A 166 -7.49 0.39 12.27
C GLN A 166 -8.99 0.15 12.04
N GLU A 167 -9.50 0.45 10.85
CA GLU A 167 -10.91 0.23 10.49
C GLU A 167 -11.27 -1.26 10.57
N LEU A 168 -10.46 -2.15 9.99
CA LEU A 168 -10.74 -3.58 9.97
C LEU A 168 -10.53 -4.25 11.32
N ASN A 169 -9.55 -3.81 12.10
CA ASN A 169 -9.34 -4.34 13.46
C ASN A 169 -10.49 -3.97 14.41
N SER A 170 -11.22 -2.87 14.15
CA SER A 170 -12.40 -2.51 14.96
C SER A 170 -13.50 -3.56 14.92
N PHE A 171 -13.61 -4.33 13.83
CA PHE A 171 -14.60 -5.42 13.70
C PHE A 171 -14.14 -6.74 14.35
N ASP A 172 -12.85 -6.88 14.59
CA ASP A 172 -12.22 -8.08 15.21
C ASP A 172 -12.35 -9.40 14.43
N TYR A 173 -12.81 -9.36 13.18
CA TYR A 173 -13.02 -10.56 12.35
C TYR A 173 -11.80 -11.01 11.58
N VAL A 174 -11.00 -10.05 11.13
CA VAL A 174 -9.83 -10.27 10.27
C VAL A 174 -8.60 -9.57 10.87
N ASP A 175 -7.44 -10.06 10.48
CA ASP A 175 -6.14 -9.49 10.85
C ASP A 175 -5.46 -9.04 9.56
N VAL A 176 -5.27 -7.74 9.39
CA VAL A 176 -4.60 -7.14 8.24
C VAL A 176 -3.09 -7.20 8.47
N LYS A 177 -2.38 -7.82 7.56
CA LYS A 177 -0.92 -7.99 7.63
C LYS A 177 -0.16 -6.86 6.95
N SER A 178 -0.59 -6.49 5.75
CA SER A 178 -0.05 -5.34 5.01
C SER A 178 -1.05 -4.86 3.97
N LEU A 179 -0.85 -3.61 3.57
CA LEU A 179 -1.50 -3.01 2.41
C LEU A 179 -0.40 -2.42 1.52
N ASP A 180 -0.39 -2.81 0.26
CA ASP A 180 0.54 -2.31 -0.74
C ASP A 180 -0.25 -1.55 -1.81
N LEU A 181 0.07 -0.27 -2.02
CA LEU A 181 -0.48 0.53 -3.11
C LEU A 181 0.44 0.45 -4.33
N THR A 182 -0.12 0.17 -5.49
CA THR A 182 0.62 0.07 -6.75
C THR A 182 -0.17 0.71 -7.89
N GLY A 183 0.52 1.04 -8.99
CA GLY A 183 -0.13 1.43 -10.24
C GLY A 183 -0.96 2.71 -10.13
N LEU A 184 -0.39 3.80 -9.59
CA LEU A 184 -1.04 5.10 -9.60
C LEU A 184 -1.14 5.62 -11.04
N GLU A 185 -2.37 5.69 -11.54
CA GLU A 185 -2.69 6.26 -12.85
C GLU A 185 -3.32 7.64 -12.66
N ILE A 186 -2.67 8.63 -13.23
CA ILE A 186 -3.08 10.03 -13.24
C ILE A 186 -3.48 10.38 -14.68
N ALA A 187 -4.48 11.23 -14.85
CA ALA A 187 -4.87 11.73 -16.17
C ALA A 187 -3.68 12.39 -16.87
N GLU A 188 -3.48 12.09 -18.17
CA GLU A 188 -2.29 12.51 -18.95
C GLU A 188 -2.19 14.03 -19.02
N GLU A 189 -3.34 14.71 -19.16
CA GLU A 189 -3.40 16.18 -19.19
C GLU A 189 -2.88 16.80 -17.89
N TYR A 190 -3.18 16.18 -16.76
CA TYR A 190 -2.71 16.66 -15.45
C TYR A 190 -1.23 16.36 -15.24
N ARG A 191 -0.73 15.22 -15.72
CA ARG A 191 0.69 14.88 -15.69
C ARG A 191 1.50 15.92 -16.46
N ALA A 192 1.06 16.26 -17.68
CA ALA A 192 1.70 17.29 -18.50
C ALA A 192 1.69 18.67 -17.80
N ALA A 193 0.59 19.03 -17.13
CA ALA A 193 0.49 20.28 -16.38
C ALA A 193 1.47 20.32 -15.18
N ILE A 194 1.60 19.22 -14.43
CA ILE A 194 2.58 19.11 -13.33
C ILE A 194 4.01 19.23 -13.87
N GLU A 195 4.33 18.54 -14.97
CA GLU A 195 5.66 18.63 -15.60
C GLU A 195 5.99 20.05 -16.01
N GLN A 196 5.05 20.76 -16.65
CA GLN A 196 5.23 22.17 -17.02
C GLN A 196 5.44 23.07 -15.80
N LYS A 197 4.66 22.86 -14.73
CA LYS A 197 4.81 23.61 -13.47
C LYS A 197 6.17 23.36 -12.83
N GLN A 198 6.66 22.12 -12.83
CA GLN A 198 7.98 21.78 -12.32
C GLN A 198 9.10 22.41 -13.16
N ILE A 199 9.00 22.38 -14.49
CA ILE A 199 9.94 23.02 -15.40
C ILE A 199 9.99 24.53 -15.15
N ALA A 200 8.83 25.19 -15.06
CA ALA A 200 8.73 26.62 -14.75
C ALA A 200 9.32 26.95 -13.37
N GLY A 201 9.06 26.12 -12.37
CA GLY A 201 9.65 26.26 -11.03
C GLY A 201 11.17 26.14 -11.03
N GLN A 202 11.72 25.18 -11.76
CA GLN A 202 13.17 25.04 -11.92
C GLN A 202 13.80 26.21 -12.69
N GLN A 203 13.12 26.72 -13.71
CA GLN A 203 13.59 27.91 -14.46
C GLN A 203 13.62 29.14 -13.56
N LEU A 204 12.58 29.34 -12.74
CA LEU A 204 12.54 30.43 -11.77
C LEU A 204 13.67 30.32 -10.73
N LEU A 205 13.92 29.09 -10.24
CA LEU A 205 15.00 28.85 -9.28
C LEU A 205 16.38 29.15 -9.93
N ARG A 206 16.61 28.69 -11.16
CA ARG A 206 17.83 28.99 -11.91
C ARG A 206 18.02 30.50 -12.11
N ALA A 207 16.97 31.20 -12.54
CA ALA A 207 17.02 32.65 -12.71
C ALA A 207 17.35 33.40 -11.40
N LYS A 208 16.76 32.95 -10.26
CA LYS A 208 17.12 33.52 -8.96
C LYS A 208 18.57 33.25 -8.57
N THR A 209 19.06 32.04 -8.81
CA THR A 209 20.47 31.69 -8.55
C THR A 209 21.41 32.47 -9.44
N GLU A 210 21.09 32.69 -10.72
CA GLU A 210 21.87 33.52 -11.64
C GLU A 210 21.94 34.98 -11.18
N VAL A 211 20.82 35.56 -10.71
CA VAL A 211 20.80 36.91 -10.13
C VAL A 211 21.68 36.97 -8.87
N GLU A 212 21.57 35.98 -7.98
CA GLU A 212 22.38 35.94 -6.77
C GLU A 212 23.89 35.83 -7.08
N ILE A 213 24.25 34.99 -8.05
CA ILE A 213 25.64 34.88 -8.55
C ILE A 213 26.10 36.23 -9.11
N ALA A 214 25.29 36.89 -9.96
CA ALA A 214 25.62 38.16 -10.54
C ALA A 214 25.78 39.27 -9.47
N GLU A 215 24.95 39.29 -8.43
CA GLU A 215 25.09 40.16 -7.28
C GLU A 215 26.39 39.91 -6.51
N GLN A 216 26.72 38.66 -6.26
CA GLN A 216 27.98 38.28 -5.60
C GLN A 216 29.21 38.65 -6.45
N GLU A 217 29.12 38.46 -7.74
CA GLU A 217 30.18 38.90 -8.66
C GLU A 217 30.32 40.44 -8.69
N ALA A 218 29.22 41.19 -8.73
CA ALA A 218 29.24 42.64 -8.68
C ALA A 218 29.89 43.16 -7.37
N LEU A 219 29.51 42.58 -6.22
CA LEU A 219 30.13 42.89 -4.92
C LEU A 219 31.62 42.54 -4.90
N ARG A 220 32.01 41.44 -5.54
CA ARG A 220 33.41 41.05 -5.68
C ARG A 220 34.18 42.06 -6.52
N TYR A 221 33.63 42.47 -7.65
CA TYR A 221 34.27 43.50 -8.49
C TYR A 221 34.33 44.86 -7.79
N GLU A 222 33.30 45.25 -7.07
CA GLU A 222 33.30 46.48 -6.27
C GLU A 222 34.38 46.46 -5.17
N THR A 223 34.51 45.33 -4.47
CA THR A 223 35.52 45.12 -3.43
C THR A 223 36.93 45.14 -4.02
N LEU A 224 37.13 44.49 -5.17
CA LEU A 224 38.39 44.53 -5.91
C LEU A 224 38.73 45.95 -6.37
N ASN A 225 37.75 46.66 -6.90
CA ASN A 225 37.95 48.02 -7.40
C ASN A 225 38.30 49.03 -6.28
N ARG A 226 37.74 48.81 -5.07
CA ARG A 226 38.10 49.62 -3.87
C ARG A 226 39.48 49.25 -3.31
N SER A 227 39.95 48.01 -3.50
CA SER A 227 41.22 47.51 -2.97
C SER A 227 42.40 47.66 -3.94
N LEU A 228 42.13 47.95 -5.21
CA LEU A 228 43.15 48.11 -6.26
C LEU A 228 43.59 49.58 -6.29
N ASP A 229 44.71 49.83 -5.65
CA ASP A 229 45.48 51.07 -5.85
C ASP A 229 46.12 51.04 -7.25
N ASP A 230 46.31 52.21 -7.89
CA ASP A 230 46.88 52.32 -9.23
C ASP A 230 48.19 51.55 -9.40
N GLN A 231 48.95 51.40 -8.36
CA GLN A 231 50.18 50.62 -8.32
C GLN A 231 49.97 49.12 -8.43
N VAL A 232 48.89 48.61 -7.88
CA VAL A 232 48.53 47.16 -7.94
C VAL A 232 47.98 46.79 -9.30
N LEU A 233 47.22 47.69 -9.90
CA LEU A 233 46.74 47.54 -11.28
C LEU A 233 47.90 47.50 -12.29
N PHE A 234 48.88 48.36 -12.10
CA PHE A 234 50.07 48.36 -12.93
C PHE A 234 50.94 47.11 -12.80
N LYS A 235 51.05 46.55 -11.57
CA LYS A 235 51.76 45.30 -11.32
C LYS A 235 51.04 44.11 -11.95
N LEU A 236 49.70 43.99 -11.82
CA LEU A 236 48.90 42.94 -12.44
C LEU A 236 48.94 43.01 -13.98
N PHE A 237 49.04 44.22 -14.52
CA PHE A 237 49.22 44.44 -15.95
C PHE A 237 50.58 43.90 -16.40
N LEU A 238 51.64 44.22 -15.68
CA LEU A 238 52.99 43.73 -15.98
C LEU A 238 53.13 42.20 -15.87
N ASP A 239 52.45 41.57 -14.90
CA ASP A 239 52.47 40.10 -14.71
C ASP A 239 51.76 39.33 -15.86
N LYS A 240 50.79 39.98 -16.51
CA LYS A 240 50.06 39.37 -17.65
C LYS A 240 50.59 39.82 -19.04
N TRP A 241 51.55 40.75 -19.08
CA TRP A 241 52.10 41.21 -20.32
C TRP A 241 53.06 40.23 -20.95
N ASP A 242 52.77 39.82 -22.16
CA ASP A 242 53.55 38.84 -22.95
C ASP A 242 54.78 39.43 -23.64
N GLY A 243 55.05 40.69 -23.44
CA GLY A 243 56.22 41.40 -24.03
C GLY A 243 56.08 41.74 -25.52
N SER A 244 54.95 41.42 -26.15
CA SER A 244 54.78 41.57 -27.61
C SER A 244 54.24 42.91 -28.02
N THR A 245 53.68 43.72 -27.12
CA THR A 245 53.09 45.02 -27.38
C THR A 245 53.88 46.13 -26.66
N GLN A 246 54.19 47.20 -27.38
CA GLN A 246 54.85 48.35 -26.79
C GLN A 246 53.84 49.11 -25.87
N VAL A 247 54.11 49.13 -24.57
CA VAL A 247 53.30 49.85 -23.59
C VAL A 247 54.01 51.17 -23.27
N VAL A 248 53.34 52.29 -23.50
CA VAL A 248 53.80 53.59 -23.04
C VAL A 248 53.15 53.87 -21.66
N PRO A 249 53.90 53.85 -20.53
CA PRO A 249 53.33 54.18 -19.24
C PRO A 249 52.92 55.64 -19.21
N GLY A 250 51.65 55.95 -18.90
CA GLY A 250 51.25 57.29 -18.50
C GLY A 250 51.99 57.72 -17.25
N LEU A 251 52.56 58.88 -17.20
CA LEU A 251 53.25 59.43 -16.05
C LEU A 251 52.29 59.52 -14.86
N PRO A 252 52.65 58.95 -13.67
CA PRO A 252 51.88 59.13 -12.46
C PRO A 252 51.98 60.61 -12.02
N GLY A 253 50.82 61.30 -12.02
CA GLY A 253 50.73 62.65 -11.51
C GLY A 253 49.98 63.70 -12.39
N SER A 254 49.37 63.32 -13.51
CA SER A 254 48.44 64.23 -14.24
C SER A 254 47.02 63.99 -13.71
N GLU A 255 46.39 64.99 -13.13
CA GLU A 255 44.94 64.96 -12.78
C GLU A 255 44.15 64.70 -14.07
N GLY A 256 43.63 63.53 -14.20
CA GLY A 256 42.88 63.02 -15.34
C GLY A 256 43.56 61.82 -15.93
N GLY A 257 43.44 60.65 -15.20
CA GLY A 257 44.02 59.37 -15.63
C GLY A 257 43.58 58.94 -17.01
N THR A 258 44.42 59.22 -18.03
CA THR A 258 44.28 58.62 -19.35
C THR A 258 44.75 57.14 -19.24
N PRO A 259 43.92 56.17 -19.63
CA PRO A 259 44.35 54.79 -19.65
C PRO A 259 45.54 54.58 -20.62
N PRO A 260 46.43 53.64 -20.36
CA PRO A 260 47.59 53.37 -21.23
C PRO A 260 47.14 53.09 -22.64
N VAL A 261 47.67 53.87 -23.59
CA VAL A 261 47.35 53.75 -25.04
C VAL A 261 48.14 52.56 -25.56
N ILE A 262 47.48 51.53 -26.01
CA ILE A 262 48.08 50.43 -26.74
C ILE A 262 48.31 50.84 -28.19
N VAL A 263 49.53 51.09 -28.60
CA VAL A 263 49.87 51.33 -29.98
C VAL A 263 50.19 49.99 -30.63
N GLY A 264 49.24 49.47 -31.39
CA GLY A 264 49.45 48.24 -32.19
C GLY A 264 50.37 48.54 -33.35
N GLY A 265 51.60 48.00 -33.34
CA GLY A 265 52.46 47.93 -34.46
C GLY A 265 51.96 46.99 -35.55
N LYS A 266 51.50 47.47 -36.69
CA LYS A 266 51.32 46.64 -37.88
C LYS A 266 52.69 46.20 -38.41
N ARG A 267 52.86 44.90 -38.59
CA ARG A 267 53.66 44.29 -39.65
C ARG A 267 52.76 43.39 -40.51
#